data_c55577745b3fbfad46a2bd33278fda17
#
_entry.id   c55577745b3fbfad46a2bd33278fda17
#
_cell.length_a   1.000
_cell.length_b   1.000
_cell.length_c   1.000
_cell.angle_alpha   90.00
_cell.angle_beta   90.00
_cell.angle_gamma   90.00
#
_symmetry.space_group_name_H-M   'P 1'
#
loop_
_entity.id
_entity.type
_entity.pdbx_description
1 polymer ?
#
loop_
_entity_poly.entity_id
_entity_poly.type
_entity_poly.pdbx_seq_one_letter_code
_entity_poly.pdbx_strand_id
1 'polypeptide(L)'
;MSSSARRRRLAPAERRAELVDVGARLFAAKPYDDVLMEDVAERAGVSRALLYRYFPAKRDLFAAIYQQAADRLLATAVFDPDVPVADQVAAALDAHIDYFVANRNTVLAANRVLAGDRVIQTIIDDECAALRRRLLDATGIDGRTREALSSVLMSWLVFVRTLCVDWLVTEAYSRDELKAVCLGALQGAVSPFTGENQLSNTVTP
;
A
#
# COMPACT_ATOMS: atom_id res chain seq x y z
N MET A 1 -38.88 -8.13 -31.26
CA MET A 1 -38.43 -6.72 -31.28
C MET A 1 -37.36 -6.58 -30.20
N SER A 2 -36.06 -6.80 -30.59
CA SER A 2 -34.96 -6.73 -29.65
C SER A 2 -34.54 -5.27 -29.47
N SER A 3 -34.77 -4.74 -28.28
CA SER A 3 -34.25 -3.44 -27.85
C SER A 3 -32.74 -3.57 -27.59
N SER A 4 -31.92 -3.24 -28.58
CA SER A 4 -30.49 -3.04 -28.41
C SER A 4 -30.30 -1.79 -27.54
N ALA A 5 -30.11 -2.01 -26.25
CA ALA A 5 -29.73 -0.94 -25.31
C ALA A 5 -28.43 -0.30 -25.82
N ARG A 6 -28.52 0.90 -26.37
CA ARG A 6 -27.42 1.73 -26.90
C ARG A 6 -26.43 1.95 -25.77
N ARG A 7 -25.35 1.13 -25.73
CA ARG A 7 -24.28 1.21 -24.73
C ARG A 7 -23.76 2.64 -24.69
N ARG A 8 -24.02 3.38 -23.62
CA ARG A 8 -23.61 4.78 -23.42
C ARG A 8 -22.12 4.89 -23.68
N ARG A 9 -21.74 5.82 -24.55
CA ARG A 9 -20.32 6.05 -24.87
C ARG A 9 -19.68 6.73 -23.67
N LEU A 10 -18.89 5.98 -22.89
CA LEU A 10 -18.18 6.50 -21.73
C LEU A 10 -17.15 7.57 -22.15
N ALA A 11 -16.95 8.59 -21.31
CA ALA A 11 -15.85 9.51 -21.45
C ALA A 11 -14.50 8.78 -21.35
N PRO A 12 -13.40 9.30 -21.95
CA PRO A 12 -12.10 8.65 -21.91
C PRO A 12 -11.62 8.31 -20.49
N ALA A 13 -11.82 9.21 -19.51
CA ALA A 13 -11.45 9.00 -18.12
C ALA A 13 -12.27 7.87 -17.47
N GLU A 14 -13.61 7.84 -17.70
CA GLU A 14 -14.50 6.79 -17.23
C GLU A 14 -14.09 5.41 -17.80
N ARG A 15 -13.76 5.40 -19.10
CA ARG A 15 -13.29 4.16 -19.76
C ARG A 15 -11.98 3.67 -19.17
N ARG A 16 -11.03 4.59 -18.90
CA ARG A 16 -9.77 4.23 -18.26
C ARG A 16 -9.99 3.64 -16.87
N ALA A 17 -10.85 4.25 -16.08
CA ALA A 17 -11.19 3.75 -14.74
C ALA A 17 -11.84 2.36 -14.80
N GLU A 18 -12.79 2.13 -15.71
CA GLU A 18 -13.40 0.81 -15.92
C GLU A 18 -12.36 -0.28 -16.24
N LEU A 19 -11.40 0.03 -17.12
CA LEU A 19 -10.32 -0.91 -17.48
C LEU A 19 -9.42 -1.22 -16.28
N VAL A 20 -9.10 -0.21 -15.45
CA VAL A 20 -8.34 -0.38 -14.21
C VAL A 20 -9.10 -1.27 -13.23
N ASP A 21 -10.40 -1.04 -13.02
CA ASP A 21 -11.22 -1.83 -12.10
C ASP A 21 -11.39 -3.29 -12.56
N VAL A 22 -11.53 -3.53 -13.87
CA VAL A 22 -11.57 -4.89 -14.43
C VAL A 22 -10.22 -5.59 -14.25
N GLY A 23 -9.12 -4.89 -14.56
CA GLY A 23 -7.77 -5.39 -14.37
C GLY A 23 -7.48 -5.71 -12.90
N ALA A 24 -7.86 -4.83 -11.98
CA ALA A 24 -7.66 -5.03 -10.53
C ALA A 24 -8.25 -6.34 -10.04
N ARG A 25 -9.48 -6.68 -10.48
CA ARG A 25 -10.11 -7.97 -10.13
C ARG A 25 -9.36 -9.17 -10.68
N LEU A 26 -8.78 -9.06 -11.87
CA LEU A 26 -8.00 -10.14 -12.49
C LEU A 26 -6.66 -10.34 -11.78
N PHE A 27 -5.92 -9.26 -11.51
CA PHE A 27 -4.64 -9.34 -10.79
C PHE A 27 -4.79 -9.72 -9.32
N ALA A 28 -5.93 -9.46 -8.69
CA ALA A 28 -6.22 -9.99 -7.36
C ALA A 28 -6.47 -11.51 -7.39
N ALA A 29 -7.12 -12.04 -8.44
CA ALA A 29 -7.52 -13.43 -8.55
C ALA A 29 -6.41 -14.36 -9.06
N LYS A 30 -5.43 -13.85 -9.82
CA LYS A 30 -4.39 -14.66 -10.51
C LYS A 30 -2.99 -14.06 -10.28
N PRO A 31 -1.93 -14.88 -10.31
CA PRO A 31 -0.55 -14.41 -10.40
C PRO A 31 -0.35 -13.45 -11.58
N TYR A 32 0.58 -12.52 -11.45
CA TYR A 32 0.85 -11.51 -12.47
C TYR A 32 1.07 -12.11 -13.86
N ASP A 33 1.88 -13.18 -13.96
CA ASP A 33 2.24 -13.79 -15.24
C ASP A 33 1.04 -14.46 -15.93
N ASP A 34 0.07 -14.96 -15.17
CA ASP A 34 -1.13 -15.66 -15.65
C ASP A 34 -2.25 -14.71 -16.09
N VAL A 35 -2.14 -13.40 -15.85
CA VAL A 35 -3.09 -12.42 -16.36
C VAL A 35 -2.75 -12.06 -17.80
N LEU A 36 -3.70 -12.30 -18.71
CA LEU A 36 -3.58 -11.93 -20.11
C LEU A 36 -4.34 -10.62 -20.37
N MET A 37 -3.75 -9.75 -21.20
CA MET A 37 -4.43 -8.49 -21.62
C MET A 37 -5.72 -8.76 -22.40
N GLU A 38 -5.78 -9.90 -23.05
CA GLU A 38 -6.95 -10.41 -23.76
C GLU A 38 -8.12 -10.65 -22.80
N ASP A 39 -7.86 -11.28 -21.65
CA ASP A 39 -8.88 -11.54 -20.60
C ASP A 39 -9.44 -10.22 -20.05
N VAL A 40 -8.58 -9.20 -19.91
CA VAL A 40 -9.00 -7.86 -19.49
C VAL A 40 -9.92 -7.23 -20.53
N ALA A 41 -9.55 -7.27 -21.82
CA ALA A 41 -10.34 -6.71 -22.90
C ALA A 41 -11.71 -7.38 -23.00
N GLU A 42 -11.74 -8.71 -22.95
CA GLU A 42 -12.96 -9.51 -22.99
C GLU A 42 -13.90 -9.16 -21.83
N ARG A 43 -13.38 -9.17 -20.58
CA ARG A 43 -14.20 -8.87 -19.39
C ARG A 43 -14.68 -7.41 -19.33
N ALA A 44 -13.89 -6.48 -19.89
CA ALA A 44 -14.32 -5.08 -20.04
C ALA A 44 -15.28 -4.89 -21.24
N GLY A 45 -15.45 -5.91 -22.09
CA GLY A 45 -16.24 -5.85 -23.31
C GLY A 45 -15.74 -4.81 -24.30
N VAL A 46 -14.42 -4.71 -24.45
CA VAL A 46 -13.74 -3.80 -25.38
C VAL A 46 -12.86 -4.58 -26.37
N SER A 47 -12.49 -3.93 -27.48
CA SER A 47 -11.50 -4.53 -28.37
C SER A 47 -10.09 -4.47 -27.76
N ARG A 48 -9.23 -5.43 -28.12
CA ARG A 48 -7.80 -5.43 -27.74
C ARG A 48 -7.12 -4.13 -28.15
N ALA A 49 -7.38 -3.62 -29.35
CA ALA A 49 -6.83 -2.36 -29.85
C ALA A 49 -7.22 -1.17 -28.96
N LEU A 50 -8.46 -1.17 -28.41
CA LEU A 50 -8.88 -0.13 -27.49
C LEU A 50 -8.14 -0.25 -26.15
N LEU A 51 -7.98 -1.43 -25.58
CA LEU A 51 -7.22 -1.65 -24.34
C LEU A 51 -5.76 -1.19 -24.51
N TYR A 52 -5.07 -1.62 -25.55
CA TYR A 52 -3.68 -1.26 -25.81
C TYR A 52 -3.48 0.23 -26.11
N ARG A 53 -4.50 0.94 -26.55
CA ARG A 53 -4.47 2.41 -26.67
C ARG A 53 -4.40 3.11 -25.31
N TYR A 54 -5.04 2.55 -24.28
CA TYR A 54 -5.00 3.09 -22.92
C TYR A 54 -3.78 2.61 -22.11
N PHE A 55 -3.40 1.36 -22.32
CA PHE A 55 -2.31 0.70 -21.60
C PHE A 55 -1.46 -0.10 -22.61
N PRO A 56 -0.38 0.51 -23.13
CA PRO A 56 0.48 -0.12 -24.14
C PRO A 56 1.08 -1.45 -23.71
N ALA A 57 1.27 -1.68 -22.41
CA ALA A 57 1.77 -2.94 -21.86
C ALA A 57 0.98 -3.38 -20.61
N LYS A 58 1.03 -4.67 -20.30
CA LYS A 58 0.47 -5.23 -19.05
C LYS A 58 0.96 -4.51 -17.81
N ARG A 59 2.25 -4.16 -17.79
CA ARG A 59 2.89 -3.40 -16.73
C ARG A 59 2.24 -2.02 -16.53
N ASP A 60 1.85 -1.33 -17.61
CA ASP A 60 1.26 0.01 -17.52
C ASP A 60 -0.15 -0.04 -16.91
N LEU A 61 -0.92 -1.07 -17.24
CA LEU A 61 -2.20 -1.34 -16.59
C LEU A 61 -2.00 -1.69 -15.10
N PHE A 62 -1.03 -2.56 -14.80
CA PHE A 62 -0.72 -2.93 -13.42
C PHE A 62 -0.28 -1.73 -12.58
N ALA A 63 0.58 -0.85 -13.11
CA ALA A 63 1.01 0.37 -12.45
C ALA A 63 -0.19 1.30 -12.11
N ALA A 64 -1.15 1.44 -13.03
CA ALA A 64 -2.35 2.22 -12.79
C ALA A 64 -3.26 1.60 -11.72
N ILE A 65 -3.35 0.27 -11.66
CA ILE A 65 -4.06 -0.46 -10.61
C ILE A 65 -3.39 -0.26 -9.26
N TYR A 66 -2.08 -0.40 -9.22
CA TYR A 66 -1.29 -0.27 -7.99
C TYR A 66 -1.33 1.16 -7.44
N GLN A 67 -1.24 2.17 -8.31
CA GLN A 67 -1.41 3.58 -7.93
C GLN A 67 -2.81 3.83 -7.34
N GLN A 68 -3.86 3.35 -7.98
CA GLN A 68 -5.24 3.50 -7.46
C GLN A 68 -5.38 2.84 -6.07
N ALA A 69 -4.73 1.71 -5.85
CA ALA A 69 -4.75 1.04 -4.55
C ALA A 69 -4.00 1.84 -3.47
N ALA A 70 -2.81 2.37 -3.79
CA ALA A 70 -2.04 3.25 -2.91
C ALA A 70 -2.82 4.52 -2.55
N ASP A 71 -3.46 5.16 -3.53
CA ASP A 71 -4.29 6.35 -3.32
C ASP A 71 -5.47 6.06 -2.37
N ARG A 72 -6.11 4.90 -2.50
CA ARG A 72 -7.21 4.46 -1.62
C ARG A 72 -6.72 4.22 -0.19
N LEU A 73 -5.60 3.53 -0.02
CA LEU A 73 -5.00 3.30 1.31
C LEU A 73 -4.63 4.62 1.97
N LEU A 74 -4.01 5.53 1.24
CA LEU A 74 -3.71 6.86 1.74
C LEU A 74 -4.97 7.64 2.10
N ALA A 75 -6.04 7.56 1.35
CA ALA A 75 -7.30 8.27 1.65
C ALA A 75 -7.92 7.82 2.99
N THR A 76 -7.70 6.58 3.41
CA THR A 76 -8.19 6.04 4.70
C THR A 76 -7.25 6.31 5.87
N ALA A 77 -5.98 6.65 5.64
CA ALA A 77 -5.00 6.93 6.68
C ALA A 77 -5.11 8.38 7.20
N VAL A 78 -6.25 8.73 7.78
CA VAL A 78 -6.51 10.02 8.43
C VAL A 78 -6.34 9.85 9.92
N PHE A 79 -5.53 10.73 10.55
CA PHE A 79 -5.32 10.73 11.99
C PHE A 79 -6.33 11.65 12.67
N ASP A 80 -7.01 11.12 13.68
CA ASP A 80 -7.93 11.84 14.55
C ASP A 80 -7.14 12.40 15.76
N PRO A 81 -7.13 13.72 16.00
CA PRO A 81 -6.40 14.30 17.12
C PRO A 81 -6.94 13.87 18.49
N ASP A 82 -8.18 13.40 18.56
CA ASP A 82 -8.82 12.97 19.80
C ASP A 82 -8.53 11.51 20.18
N VAL A 83 -7.85 10.76 19.29
CA VAL A 83 -7.50 9.35 19.51
C VAL A 83 -5.98 9.19 19.67
N PRO A 84 -5.50 8.41 20.64
CA PRO A 84 -4.06 8.17 20.81
C PRO A 84 -3.40 7.66 19.53
N VAL A 85 -2.27 8.25 19.14
CA VAL A 85 -1.55 7.90 17.91
C VAL A 85 -1.20 6.40 17.87
N ALA A 86 -0.86 5.80 19.00
CA ALA A 86 -0.54 4.37 19.10
C ALA A 86 -1.71 3.47 18.69
N ASP A 87 -2.94 3.82 19.12
CA ASP A 87 -4.14 3.07 18.79
C ASP A 87 -4.47 3.19 17.31
N GLN A 88 -4.30 4.38 16.75
CA GLN A 88 -4.50 4.63 15.31
C GLN A 88 -3.48 3.89 14.44
N VAL A 89 -2.22 3.84 14.88
CA VAL A 89 -1.17 3.05 14.19
C VAL A 89 -1.49 1.56 14.26
N ALA A 90 -1.97 1.06 15.39
CA ALA A 90 -2.36 -0.34 15.54
C ALA A 90 -3.54 -0.70 14.60
N ALA A 91 -4.55 0.18 14.51
CA ALA A 91 -5.68 0.01 13.60
C ALA A 91 -5.28 0.12 12.11
N ALA A 92 -4.39 1.06 11.78
CA ALA A 92 -3.85 1.21 10.43
C ALA A 92 -3.04 -0.01 10.00
N LEU A 93 -2.27 -0.60 10.92
CA LEU A 93 -1.52 -1.84 10.66
C LEU A 93 -2.46 -3.03 10.44
N ASP A 94 -3.54 -3.16 11.20
CA ASP A 94 -4.57 -4.18 10.95
C ASP A 94 -5.15 -4.05 9.54
N ALA A 95 -5.57 -2.84 9.17
CA ALA A 95 -6.11 -2.56 7.84
C ALA A 95 -5.09 -2.87 6.72
N HIS A 96 -3.80 -2.57 6.96
CA HIS A 96 -2.72 -2.85 6.02
C HIS A 96 -2.51 -4.36 5.84
N ILE A 97 -2.48 -5.14 6.92
CA ILE A 97 -2.34 -6.61 6.86
C ILE A 97 -3.56 -7.20 6.14
N ASP A 98 -4.78 -6.78 6.48
CA ASP A 98 -6.01 -7.27 5.84
C ASP A 98 -6.03 -6.96 4.34
N TYR A 99 -5.58 -5.75 3.96
CA TYR A 99 -5.43 -5.39 2.54
C TYR A 99 -4.41 -6.31 1.84
N PHE A 100 -3.27 -6.60 2.47
CA PHE A 100 -2.24 -7.46 1.90
C PHE A 100 -2.74 -8.89 1.69
N VAL A 101 -3.48 -9.43 2.65
CA VAL A 101 -4.13 -10.74 2.53
C VAL A 101 -5.14 -10.75 1.40
N ALA A 102 -6.06 -9.79 1.37
CA ALA A 102 -7.12 -9.71 0.36
C ALA A 102 -6.57 -9.51 -1.07
N ASN A 103 -5.40 -8.87 -1.21
CA ASN A 103 -4.77 -8.55 -2.49
C ASN A 103 -3.43 -9.25 -2.70
N ARG A 104 -3.27 -10.45 -2.10
CA ARG A 104 -2.00 -11.20 -2.07
C ARG A 104 -1.28 -11.23 -3.41
N ASN A 105 -1.96 -11.59 -4.51
CA ASN A 105 -1.34 -11.69 -5.82
C ASN A 105 -0.82 -10.34 -6.33
N THR A 106 -1.59 -9.27 -6.14
CA THR A 106 -1.17 -7.89 -6.51
C THR A 106 0.03 -7.43 -5.68
N VAL A 107 0.01 -7.69 -4.37
CA VAL A 107 1.11 -7.34 -3.46
C VAL A 107 2.38 -8.09 -3.83
N LEU A 108 2.30 -9.40 -4.05
CA LEU A 108 3.44 -10.22 -4.45
C LEU A 108 3.97 -9.81 -5.84
N ALA A 109 3.09 -9.47 -6.78
CA ALA A 109 3.51 -8.98 -8.09
C ALA A 109 4.34 -7.70 -7.98
N ALA A 110 3.87 -6.70 -7.22
CA ALA A 110 4.57 -5.43 -7.05
C ALA A 110 5.91 -5.56 -6.34
N ASN A 111 5.98 -6.42 -5.30
CA ASN A 111 7.15 -6.49 -4.41
C ASN A 111 8.15 -7.59 -4.80
N ARG A 112 7.79 -8.55 -5.68
CA ARG A 112 8.67 -9.65 -6.11
C ARG A 112 8.86 -9.69 -7.62
N VAL A 113 7.78 -9.80 -8.40
CA VAL A 113 7.88 -9.91 -9.87
C VAL A 113 8.36 -8.60 -10.49
N LEU A 114 7.83 -7.48 -10.02
CA LEU A 114 8.14 -6.12 -10.50
C LEU A 114 9.05 -5.34 -9.53
N ALA A 115 9.80 -6.03 -8.67
CA ALA A 115 10.71 -5.40 -7.72
C ALA A 115 11.77 -4.50 -8.37
N GLY A 116 12.17 -4.78 -9.61
CA GLY A 116 13.09 -3.96 -10.39
C GLY A 116 12.42 -2.88 -11.27
N ASP A 117 11.10 -2.80 -11.29
CA ASP A 117 10.38 -1.82 -12.10
C ASP A 117 10.34 -0.46 -11.43
N ARG A 118 10.97 0.55 -12.06
CA ARG A 118 11.08 1.89 -11.49
C ARG A 118 9.74 2.56 -11.22
N VAL A 119 8.73 2.36 -12.06
CA VAL A 119 7.42 2.98 -11.89
C VAL A 119 6.73 2.41 -10.66
N ILE A 120 6.77 1.09 -10.49
CA ILE A 120 6.18 0.42 -9.33
C ILE A 120 6.92 0.81 -8.04
N GLN A 121 8.25 0.85 -8.06
CA GLN A 121 9.02 1.27 -6.89
C GLN A 121 8.75 2.73 -6.52
N THR A 122 8.62 3.64 -7.49
CA THR A 122 8.23 5.03 -7.21
C THR A 122 6.88 5.12 -6.52
N ILE A 123 5.88 4.35 -6.95
CA ILE A 123 4.55 4.33 -6.30
C ILE A 123 4.66 3.87 -4.84
N ILE A 124 5.48 2.84 -4.58
CA ILE A 124 5.73 2.32 -3.22
C ILE A 124 6.44 3.38 -2.36
N ASP A 125 7.47 4.02 -2.89
CA ASP A 125 8.25 5.03 -2.18
C ASP A 125 7.39 6.26 -1.86
N ASP A 126 6.56 6.72 -2.80
CA ASP A 126 5.63 7.84 -2.61
C ASP A 126 4.56 7.54 -1.56
N GLU A 127 4.00 6.33 -1.55
CA GLU A 127 3.08 5.84 -0.53
C GLU A 127 3.73 5.89 0.87
N CYS A 128 4.92 5.29 1.01
CA CYS A 128 5.67 5.28 2.26
C CYS A 128 6.02 6.71 2.72
N ALA A 129 6.43 7.58 1.80
CA ALA A 129 6.74 8.97 2.11
C ALA A 129 5.51 9.75 2.57
N ALA A 130 4.34 9.49 1.99
CA ALA A 130 3.08 10.11 2.40
C ALA A 130 2.64 9.63 3.78
N LEU A 131 2.69 8.32 4.05
CA LEU A 131 2.39 7.75 5.37
C LEU A 131 3.33 8.28 6.44
N ARG A 132 4.64 8.34 6.17
CA ARG A 132 5.63 8.93 7.07
C ARG A 132 5.27 10.37 7.45
N ARG A 133 4.94 11.22 6.46
CA ARG A 133 4.55 12.62 6.73
C ARG A 133 3.35 12.68 7.66
N ARG A 134 2.29 11.90 7.40
CA ARG A 134 1.08 11.86 8.24
C ARG A 134 1.37 11.41 9.67
N LEU A 135 2.18 10.37 9.84
CA LEU A 135 2.62 9.90 11.15
C LEU A 135 3.38 10.99 11.91
N LEU A 136 4.33 11.67 11.26
CA LEU A 136 5.07 12.77 11.87
C LEU A 136 4.16 13.93 12.26
N ASP A 137 3.23 14.30 11.39
CA ASP A 137 2.28 15.40 11.66
C ASP A 137 1.37 15.07 12.86
N ALA A 138 0.95 13.80 12.98
CA ALA A 138 0.14 13.33 14.11
C ALA A 138 0.88 13.36 15.45
N THR A 139 2.23 13.30 15.47
CA THR A 139 3.01 13.36 16.73
C THR A 139 3.14 14.77 17.30
N GLY A 140 2.97 15.81 16.48
CA GLY A 140 3.21 17.21 16.88
C GLY A 140 4.68 17.53 17.22
N ILE A 141 5.62 16.62 16.93
CA ILE A 141 7.06 16.76 17.23
C ILE A 141 7.74 17.59 16.14
N ASP A 142 8.58 18.54 16.56
CA ASP A 142 9.31 19.44 15.68
C ASP A 142 10.84 19.37 15.86
N GLY A 143 11.56 20.13 15.02
CA GLY A 143 13.01 20.31 15.09
C GLY A 143 13.81 19.03 14.84
N ARG A 144 14.97 18.91 15.48
CA ARG A 144 15.91 17.79 15.31
C ARG A 144 15.29 16.42 15.61
N THR A 145 14.42 16.36 16.60
CA THR A 145 13.74 15.12 16.97
C THR A 145 12.83 14.64 15.83
N ARG A 146 12.11 15.55 15.15
CA ARG A 146 11.31 15.24 13.98
C ARG A 146 12.14 14.68 12.83
N GLU A 147 13.33 15.23 12.59
CA GLU A 147 14.24 14.74 11.54
C GLU A 147 14.71 13.31 11.84
N ALA A 148 15.08 13.02 13.06
CA ALA A 148 15.48 11.68 13.49
C ALA A 148 14.31 10.68 13.38
N LEU A 149 13.13 11.04 13.89
CA LEU A 149 11.91 10.22 13.77
C LEU A 149 11.50 9.99 12.30
N SER A 150 11.73 10.96 11.43
CA SER A 150 11.44 10.82 9.99
C SER A 150 12.19 9.63 9.38
N SER A 151 13.47 9.46 9.72
CA SER A 151 14.29 8.33 9.24
C SER A 151 13.84 7.00 9.87
N VAL A 152 13.56 7.02 11.17
CA VAL A 152 13.06 5.84 11.90
C VAL A 152 11.74 5.34 11.33
N LEU A 153 10.77 6.24 11.14
CA LEU A 153 9.46 5.90 10.59
C LEU A 153 9.55 5.37 9.16
N MET A 154 10.41 5.95 8.32
CA MET A 154 10.62 5.44 6.96
C MET A 154 11.17 4.01 6.98
N SER A 155 12.18 3.77 7.82
CA SER A 155 12.77 2.43 7.99
C SER A 155 11.76 1.43 8.53
N TRP A 156 10.91 1.84 9.46
CA TRP A 156 9.83 1.01 9.99
C TRP A 156 8.77 0.67 8.94
N LEU A 157 8.34 1.62 8.12
CA LEU A 157 7.38 1.37 7.03
C LEU A 157 7.93 0.35 6.02
N VAL A 158 9.22 0.46 5.67
CA VAL A 158 9.89 -0.52 4.81
C VAL A 158 9.97 -1.89 5.50
N PHE A 159 10.31 -1.93 6.79
CA PHE A 159 10.33 -3.15 7.60
C PHE A 159 8.96 -3.84 7.60
N VAL A 160 7.88 -3.11 7.92
CA VAL A 160 6.51 -3.65 7.92
C VAL A 160 6.16 -4.24 6.56
N ARG A 161 6.40 -3.50 5.48
CA ARG A 161 6.13 -3.97 4.12
C ARG A 161 6.88 -5.26 3.81
N THR A 162 8.18 -5.29 4.08
CA THR A 162 9.04 -6.47 3.80
C THR A 162 8.56 -7.68 4.59
N LEU A 163 8.29 -7.49 5.88
CA LEU A 163 7.83 -8.56 6.76
C LEU A 163 6.47 -9.11 6.34
N CYS A 164 5.51 -8.24 6.01
CA CYS A 164 4.21 -8.64 5.52
C CYS A 164 4.30 -9.41 4.18
N VAL A 165 5.14 -8.95 3.24
CA VAL A 165 5.36 -9.65 1.95
C VAL A 165 5.97 -11.03 2.15
N ASP A 166 6.91 -11.17 3.08
CA ASP A 166 7.50 -12.47 3.40
C ASP A 166 6.50 -13.39 4.08
N TRP A 167 5.76 -12.86 5.06
CA TRP A 167 4.72 -13.59 5.77
C TRP A 167 3.61 -14.10 4.83
N LEU A 168 3.19 -13.34 3.83
CA LEU A 168 2.22 -13.79 2.82
C LEU A 168 2.66 -15.07 2.10
N VAL A 169 3.95 -15.38 2.07
CA VAL A 169 4.48 -16.56 1.36
C VAL A 169 4.81 -17.69 2.32
N THR A 170 5.38 -17.37 3.46
CA THR A 170 5.91 -18.35 4.40
C THR A 170 4.88 -18.82 5.42
N GLU A 171 3.93 -17.94 5.78
CA GLU A 171 2.95 -18.16 6.86
C GLU A 171 3.61 -18.69 8.13
N ALA A 172 4.88 -18.26 8.40
CA ALA A 172 5.73 -18.82 9.43
C ALA A 172 5.25 -18.53 10.87
N TYR A 173 4.34 -17.57 11.03
CA TYR A 173 3.75 -17.16 12.30
C TYR A 173 2.33 -16.63 12.09
N SER A 174 1.58 -16.49 13.18
CA SER A 174 0.20 -16.02 13.12
C SER A 174 0.11 -14.53 12.74
N ARG A 175 -1.08 -14.09 12.32
CA ARG A 175 -1.38 -12.68 12.05
C ARG A 175 -1.12 -11.80 13.28
N ASP A 176 -1.49 -12.30 14.49
CA ASP A 176 -1.32 -11.54 15.74
C ASP A 176 0.16 -11.41 16.11
N GLU A 177 0.97 -12.43 15.89
CA GLU A 177 2.43 -12.38 16.05
C GLU A 177 3.06 -11.40 15.07
N LEU A 178 2.64 -11.40 13.77
CA LEU A 178 3.08 -10.42 12.79
C LEU A 178 2.83 -8.99 13.29
N LYS A 179 1.59 -8.72 13.73
CA LYS A 179 1.20 -7.42 14.26
C LYS A 179 2.04 -7.03 15.48
N ALA A 180 2.20 -7.95 16.43
CA ALA A 180 2.97 -7.71 17.64
C ALA A 180 4.44 -7.37 17.34
N VAL A 181 5.08 -8.08 16.39
CA VAL A 181 6.45 -7.80 15.93
C VAL A 181 6.54 -6.41 15.32
N CYS A 182 5.60 -6.04 14.44
CA CYS A 182 5.60 -4.73 13.79
C CYS A 182 5.44 -3.58 14.80
N LEU A 183 4.51 -3.70 15.74
CA LEU A 183 4.27 -2.68 16.77
C LEU A 183 5.44 -2.61 17.78
N GLY A 184 5.97 -3.75 18.21
CA GLY A 184 7.12 -3.80 19.11
C GLY A 184 8.37 -3.19 18.49
N ALA A 185 8.61 -3.41 17.19
CA ALA A 185 9.69 -2.78 16.46
C ALA A 185 9.55 -1.25 16.42
N LEU A 186 8.34 -0.73 16.18
CA LEU A 186 8.08 0.71 16.23
C LEU A 186 8.33 1.26 17.62
N GLN A 187 7.74 0.65 18.64
CA GLN A 187 7.89 1.10 20.03
C GLN A 187 9.36 1.15 20.46
N GLY A 188 10.13 0.11 20.18
CA GLY A 188 11.56 0.07 20.46
C GLY A 188 12.35 1.13 19.69
N ALA A 189 12.00 1.37 18.43
CA ALA A 189 12.70 2.34 17.58
C ALA A 189 12.41 3.81 17.95
N VAL A 190 11.21 4.12 18.46
CA VAL A 190 10.83 5.49 18.85
C VAL A 190 11.14 5.81 20.31
N SER A 191 11.31 4.83 21.20
CA SER A 191 11.52 5.03 22.64
C SER A 191 12.66 6.00 22.98
N PRO A 192 13.80 6.05 22.26
CA PRO A 192 14.86 7.02 22.53
C PRO A 192 14.44 8.49 22.31
N PHE A 193 13.35 8.74 21.60
CA PHE A 193 12.88 10.06 21.22
C PHE A 193 11.63 10.52 21.97
N THR A 194 10.98 9.62 22.73
CA THR A 194 9.71 9.89 23.44
C THR A 194 9.85 10.20 24.91
N GLY A 195 11.07 10.38 25.40
CA GLY A 195 11.34 10.95 26.74
C GLY A 195 11.25 10.00 27.94
N GLU A 196 10.88 8.74 27.76
CA GLU A 196 10.89 7.77 28.87
C GLU A 196 12.29 7.36 29.36
N ASN A 197 13.33 7.66 28.57
CA ASN A 197 14.72 7.29 28.88
C ASN A 197 15.57 8.41 29.52
N GLN A 198 15.02 9.60 29.77
CA GLN A 198 15.79 10.69 30.43
C GLN A 198 15.86 10.59 31.95
N LEU A 199 15.07 9.70 32.58
CA LEU A 199 15.07 9.55 34.04
C LEU A 199 16.09 8.56 34.59
N SER A 200 16.74 7.75 33.72
CA SER A 200 17.72 6.74 34.18
C SER A 200 19.18 7.21 34.21
N ASN A 201 19.51 8.38 33.65
CA ASN A 201 20.88 8.90 33.59
C ASN A 201 21.22 9.98 34.58
N THR A 202 20.39 10.21 35.62
CA THR A 202 20.66 11.23 36.67
C THR A 202 20.90 10.58 38.02
N VAL A 203 21.60 9.45 38.08
CA VAL A 203 22.17 8.94 39.33
C VAL A 203 23.58 8.49 39.06
N THR A 204 24.55 9.37 39.29
CA THR A 204 25.84 8.96 39.83
C THR A 204 26.47 10.16 40.54
N PRO A 205 26.82 10.01 41.81
CA PRO A 205 27.61 10.97 42.54
C PRO A 205 29.08 10.92 42.12
#